data_d2b7f8d7c3cb3d58afc4b7304667fd21
#
_entry.id   d2b7f8d7c3cb3d58afc4b7304667fd21
#
_cell.length_a   1.000
_cell.length_b   1.000
_cell.length_c   1.000
_cell.angle_alpha   90.00
_cell.angle_beta   90.00
_cell.angle_gamma   90.00
#
_symmetry.space_group_name_H-M   'P 1'
#
loop_
_entity.id
_entity.type
_entity.pdbx_description
1 polymer ?
#
loop_
_entity_poly.entity_id
_entity_poly.type
_entity_poly.pdbx_seq_one_letter_code
_entity_poly.pdbx_strand_id
1 'polypeptide(L)'
;MTVRTAEARVKRHRRVRKRVSGTTERPRLAVFRSNRHIYAQLIDDTTGRTVAAASTAEPGLRDGATATVESAKAVGQLVGERARGAGITRVVFDRGGFRYHGRVAALCDGARAAGLEV
;
A
#
# COMPACT_ATOMS: atom_id res chain seq x y z
N MET A 1 15.82 21.59 -1.49
CA MET A 1 15.77 20.32 -2.23
C MET A 1 14.69 19.40 -1.70
N THR A 2 14.68 19.14 -0.39
CA THR A 2 13.67 18.27 0.22
C THR A 2 12.24 18.78 0.03
N VAL A 3 12.04 20.09 0.12
CA VAL A 3 10.74 20.73 -0.08
C VAL A 3 10.22 20.47 -1.50
N ARG A 4 11.07 20.62 -2.51
CA ARG A 4 10.68 20.36 -3.91
C ARG A 4 10.30 18.90 -4.13
N THR A 5 11.02 17.97 -3.50
CA THR A 5 10.73 16.53 -3.59
C THR A 5 9.37 16.22 -2.97
N ALA A 6 9.09 16.79 -1.79
CA ALA A 6 7.80 16.61 -1.11
C ALA A 6 6.65 17.20 -1.94
N GLU A 7 6.84 18.41 -2.50
CA GLU A 7 5.84 19.06 -3.36
C GLU A 7 5.57 18.24 -4.62
N ALA A 8 6.63 17.71 -5.25
CA ALA A 8 6.49 16.88 -6.44
C ALA A 8 5.71 15.59 -6.13
N ARG A 9 5.95 14.96 -4.96
CA ARG A 9 5.21 13.78 -4.53
C ARG A 9 3.73 14.09 -4.31
N VAL A 10 3.41 15.21 -3.66
CA VAL A 10 2.03 15.64 -3.43
C VAL A 10 1.31 15.86 -4.76
N LYS A 11 1.95 16.50 -5.74
CA LYS A 11 1.39 16.70 -7.07
C LYS A 11 1.14 15.38 -7.79
N ARG A 12 2.08 14.42 -7.69
CA ARG A 12 1.91 13.09 -8.28
C ARG A 12 0.76 12.35 -7.65
N HIS A 13 0.66 12.37 -6.32
CA HIS A 13 -0.43 11.72 -5.59
C HIS A 13 -1.79 12.32 -5.98
N ARG A 14 -1.86 13.64 -6.09
CA ARG A 14 -3.08 14.33 -6.52
C ARG A 14 -3.51 13.88 -7.92
N ARG A 15 -2.57 13.71 -8.85
CA ARG A 15 -2.86 13.21 -10.19
C ARG A 15 -3.36 11.77 -10.18
N VAL A 16 -2.73 10.92 -9.39
CA VAL A 16 -3.14 9.53 -9.22
C VAL A 16 -4.55 9.46 -8.64
N ARG A 17 -4.85 10.26 -7.61
CA ARG A 17 -6.15 10.27 -6.94
C ARG A 17 -7.29 10.75 -7.83
N LYS A 18 -7.03 11.48 -8.89
CA LYS A 18 -8.06 11.83 -9.89
C LYS A 18 -8.56 10.61 -10.65
N ARG A 19 -7.74 9.56 -10.77
CA ARG A 19 -8.04 8.35 -11.54
C ARG A 19 -8.28 7.13 -10.66
N VAL A 20 -7.79 7.16 -9.42
CA VAL A 20 -7.83 6.02 -8.49
C VAL A 20 -8.75 6.34 -7.33
N SER A 21 -9.84 5.61 -7.26
CA SER A 21 -10.79 5.69 -6.16
C SER A 21 -11.24 4.27 -5.80
N GLY A 22 -11.27 3.97 -4.50
CA GLY A 22 -11.69 2.66 -4.02
C GLY A 22 -13.20 2.55 -3.89
N THR A 23 -13.73 1.38 -4.17
CA THR A 23 -15.14 1.04 -3.96
C THR A 23 -15.24 -0.12 -2.96
N THR A 24 -16.46 -0.49 -2.59
CA THR A 24 -16.67 -1.64 -1.70
C THR A 24 -16.17 -2.95 -2.33
N GLU A 25 -16.38 -3.13 -3.63
CA GLU A 25 -15.96 -4.34 -4.35
C GLU A 25 -14.49 -4.31 -4.75
N ARG A 26 -13.95 -3.13 -4.97
CA ARG A 26 -12.57 -2.93 -5.40
C ARG A 26 -11.94 -1.80 -4.61
N PRO A 27 -11.60 -2.04 -3.32
CA PRO A 27 -11.01 -1.01 -2.47
C PRO A 27 -9.66 -0.52 -2.97
N ARG A 28 -9.26 0.64 -2.50
CA ARG A 28 -7.98 1.25 -2.84
C ARG A 28 -6.89 0.74 -1.90
N LEU A 29 -5.88 0.09 -2.47
CA LEU A 29 -4.67 -0.31 -1.72
C LEU A 29 -3.72 0.89 -1.70
N ALA A 30 -3.71 1.61 -0.59
CA ALA A 30 -2.88 2.79 -0.39
C ALA A 30 -1.56 2.41 0.28
N VAL A 31 -0.46 2.94 -0.24
CA VAL A 31 0.89 2.72 0.28
C VAL A 31 1.42 4.02 0.86
N PHE A 32 1.96 3.93 2.05
CA PHE A 32 2.69 5.02 2.69
C PHE A 32 4.02 4.49 3.22
N ARG A 33 5.09 5.24 3.03
CA ARG A 33 6.41 4.85 3.52
C ARG A 33 7.10 5.99 4.26
N SER A 34 7.87 5.61 5.28
CA SER A 34 8.82 6.49 5.96
C SER A 34 10.24 5.93 5.79
N ASN A 35 11.23 6.55 6.43
CA ASN A 35 12.61 6.06 6.38
C ASN A 35 12.77 4.64 6.94
N ARG A 36 11.96 4.26 7.94
CA ARG A 36 12.10 2.99 8.66
C ARG A 36 11.02 1.98 8.35
N HIS A 37 9.84 2.42 7.94
CA HIS A 37 8.68 1.55 7.82
C HIS A 37 7.93 1.77 6.53
N ILE A 38 7.19 0.76 6.14
CA ILE A 38 6.22 0.85 5.05
C ILE A 38 4.86 0.39 5.58
N TYR A 39 3.81 1.06 5.11
CA TYR A 39 2.42 0.84 5.54
C TYR A 39 1.54 0.59 4.33
N ALA A 40 0.59 -0.32 4.48
CA ALA A 40 -0.44 -0.55 3.46
C ALA A 40 -1.81 -0.50 4.13
N GLN A 41 -2.74 0.19 3.49
CA GLN A 41 -4.13 0.26 3.92
C GLN A 41 -5.03 -0.02 2.75
N LEU A 42 -6.05 -0.83 2.98
CA LEU A 42 -7.08 -1.12 2.00
C LEU A 42 -8.31 -0.32 2.37
N ILE A 43 -8.66 0.67 1.57
CA ILE A 43 -9.66 1.69 1.89
C ILE A 43 -10.84 1.61 0.93
N ASP A 44 -12.05 1.54 1.50
CA ASP A 44 -13.29 1.73 0.77
C ASP A 44 -13.62 3.22 0.81
N ASP A 45 -13.39 3.92 -0.30
CA ASP A 45 -13.60 5.37 -0.38
C ASP A 45 -15.09 5.75 -0.37
N THR A 46 -15.99 4.80 -0.64
CA THR A 46 -17.44 5.08 -0.61
C THR A 46 -17.96 5.26 0.81
N THR A 47 -17.33 4.59 1.79
CA THR A 47 -17.71 4.66 3.20
C THR A 47 -16.64 5.32 4.06
N GLY A 48 -15.44 5.56 3.52
CA GLY A 48 -14.29 6.07 4.26
C GLY A 48 -13.69 5.06 5.23
N ARG A 49 -13.99 3.78 5.06
CA ARG A 49 -13.58 2.71 5.98
C ARG A 49 -12.30 2.02 5.51
N THR A 50 -11.38 1.77 6.45
CA THR A 50 -10.23 0.89 6.23
C THR A 50 -10.66 -0.56 6.45
N VAL A 51 -10.59 -1.36 5.39
CA VAL A 51 -11.02 -2.77 5.39
C VAL A 51 -9.93 -3.69 5.94
N ALA A 52 -8.69 -3.40 5.60
CA ALA A 52 -7.52 -4.17 6.04
C ALA A 52 -6.30 -3.27 6.07
N ALA A 53 -5.32 -3.61 6.88
CA ALA A 53 -4.07 -2.85 6.98
C ALA A 53 -2.92 -3.79 7.38
N ALA A 54 -1.71 -3.40 7.02
CA ALA A 54 -0.49 -4.08 7.46
C ALA A 54 0.68 -3.10 7.42
N SER A 55 1.69 -3.32 8.24
CA SER A 55 2.89 -2.50 8.24
C SER A 55 4.09 -3.25 8.79
N THR A 56 5.29 -2.75 8.49
CA THR A 56 6.53 -3.27 9.07
C THR A 56 6.68 -2.89 10.55
N ALA A 57 5.85 -1.97 11.06
CA ALA A 57 5.85 -1.59 12.48
C ALA A 57 5.13 -2.61 13.38
N GLU A 58 4.45 -3.61 12.81
CA GLU A 58 3.76 -4.64 13.57
C GLU A 58 4.74 -5.54 14.32
N PRO A 59 4.35 -6.08 15.49
CA PRO A 59 5.26 -6.90 16.32
C PRO A 59 5.94 -8.05 15.57
N GLY A 60 5.29 -8.68 14.63
CA GLY A 60 5.85 -9.80 13.86
C GLY A 60 6.87 -9.39 12.80
N LEU A 61 6.95 -8.12 12.44
CA LEU A 61 7.80 -7.63 11.35
C LEU A 61 8.87 -6.63 11.79
N ARG A 62 8.64 -5.92 12.89
CA ARG A 62 9.52 -4.83 13.33
C ARG A 62 10.88 -5.27 13.87
N ASP A 63 11.03 -6.54 14.24
CA ASP A 63 12.27 -7.05 14.85
C ASP A 63 13.38 -7.34 13.84
N GLY A 64 13.07 -7.30 12.56
CA GLY A 64 14.05 -7.45 11.49
C GLY A 64 14.28 -6.15 10.73
N ALA A 65 14.83 -6.27 9.53
CA ALA A 65 14.98 -5.13 8.64
C ALA A 65 13.61 -4.67 8.16
N THR A 66 13.28 -3.41 8.39
CA THR A 66 11.95 -2.84 8.12
C THR A 66 11.90 -1.91 6.91
N ALA A 67 13.07 -1.55 6.38
CA ALA A 67 13.18 -0.60 5.26
C ALA A 67 13.69 -1.28 3.98
N THR A 68 13.46 -2.59 3.82
CA THR A 68 13.97 -3.36 2.68
C THR A 68 12.85 -3.74 1.71
N VAL A 69 13.25 -4.15 0.51
CA VAL A 69 12.35 -4.69 -0.50
C VAL A 69 11.66 -5.95 0.02
N GLU A 70 12.38 -6.82 0.72
CA GLU A 70 11.85 -8.05 1.30
C GLU A 70 10.78 -7.77 2.35
N SER A 71 11.01 -6.79 3.22
CA SER A 71 10.02 -6.41 4.24
C SER A 71 8.78 -5.79 3.62
N ALA A 72 8.94 -5.00 2.56
CA ALA A 72 7.81 -4.44 1.81
C ALA A 72 6.98 -5.53 1.14
N LYS A 73 7.62 -6.54 0.57
CA LYS A 73 6.92 -7.69 0.00
C LYS A 73 6.13 -8.45 1.07
N ALA A 74 6.72 -8.64 2.25
CA ALA A 74 6.04 -9.28 3.38
C ALA A 74 4.79 -8.51 3.81
N VAL A 75 4.86 -7.17 3.85
CA VAL A 75 3.70 -6.31 4.12
C VAL A 75 2.62 -6.49 3.06
N GLY A 76 3.01 -6.53 1.78
CA GLY A 76 2.08 -6.77 0.68
C GLY A 76 1.37 -8.11 0.80
N GLN A 77 2.10 -9.17 1.11
CA GLN A 77 1.54 -10.50 1.34
C GLN A 77 0.56 -10.49 2.52
N LEU A 78 0.93 -9.84 3.62
CA LEU A 78 0.11 -9.78 4.82
C LEU A 78 -1.20 -9.02 4.59
N VAL A 79 -1.14 -7.85 3.95
CA VAL A 79 -2.36 -7.08 3.64
C VAL A 79 -3.23 -7.85 2.63
N GLY A 80 -2.61 -8.55 1.69
CA GLY A 80 -3.32 -9.39 0.73
C GLY A 80 -4.06 -10.53 1.41
N GLU A 81 -3.43 -11.22 2.35
CA GLU A 81 -4.07 -12.28 3.14
C GLU A 81 -5.23 -11.75 3.97
N ARG A 82 -5.05 -10.61 4.61
CA ARG A 82 -6.10 -9.95 5.42
C ARG A 82 -7.26 -9.50 4.55
N ALA A 83 -6.99 -8.98 3.36
CA ALA A 83 -8.02 -8.58 2.40
C ALA A 83 -8.84 -9.79 1.97
N ARG A 84 -8.20 -10.88 1.64
CA ARG A 84 -8.89 -12.12 1.24
C ARG A 84 -9.72 -12.68 2.39
N GLY A 85 -9.23 -12.60 3.61
CA GLY A 85 -9.99 -12.97 4.80
C GLY A 85 -11.25 -12.12 4.99
N ALA A 86 -11.26 -10.89 4.47
CA ALA A 86 -12.41 -9.99 4.46
C ALA A 86 -13.27 -10.13 3.20
N GLY A 87 -12.98 -11.10 2.34
CA GLY A 87 -13.74 -11.35 1.10
C GLY A 87 -13.34 -10.48 -0.07
N ILE A 88 -12.24 -9.76 0.02
CA ILE A 88 -11.76 -8.88 -1.07
C ILE A 88 -10.77 -9.65 -1.95
N THR A 89 -10.98 -9.62 -3.27
CA THR A 89 -10.11 -10.27 -4.25
C THR A 89 -9.52 -9.30 -5.27
N ARG A 90 -10.08 -8.10 -5.38
CA ARG A 90 -9.66 -7.06 -6.33
C ARG A 90 -9.38 -5.77 -5.60
N VAL A 91 -8.33 -5.08 -6.00
CA VAL A 91 -7.97 -3.77 -5.45
C VAL A 91 -7.48 -2.86 -6.56
N VAL A 92 -7.58 -1.54 -6.35
CA VAL A 92 -6.89 -0.54 -7.17
C VAL A 92 -5.68 -0.04 -6.38
N PHE A 93 -4.54 0.03 -7.02
CA PHE A 93 -3.30 0.40 -6.35
C PHE A 93 -3.10 1.91 -6.36
N ASP A 94 -2.95 2.50 -5.17
CA ASP A 94 -2.59 3.90 -4.97
C ASP A 94 -1.19 3.95 -4.34
N ARG A 95 -0.21 4.30 -5.14
CA ARG A 95 1.19 4.37 -4.70
C ARG A 95 1.51 5.61 -3.85
N GLY A 96 0.51 6.45 -3.50
CA GLY A 96 0.68 7.58 -2.60
C GLY A 96 1.59 8.70 -3.14
N GLY A 97 1.70 8.83 -4.46
CA GLY A 97 2.62 9.77 -5.10
C GLY A 97 4.08 9.30 -5.12
N PHE A 98 4.39 8.14 -4.53
CA PHE A 98 5.70 7.50 -4.65
C PHE A 98 5.86 6.87 -6.03
N ARG A 99 7.09 6.74 -6.51
CA ARG A 99 7.36 6.06 -7.77
C ARG A 99 7.10 4.56 -7.61
N TYR A 100 6.59 3.93 -8.66
CA TYR A 100 6.42 2.48 -8.72
C TYR A 100 7.79 1.83 -8.90
N HIS A 101 8.54 1.73 -7.81
CA HIS A 101 9.92 1.25 -7.81
C HIS A 101 10.30 0.74 -6.41
N GLY A 102 11.26 -0.18 -6.34
CA GLY A 102 11.82 -0.67 -5.09
C GLY A 102 10.75 -1.20 -4.13
N ARG A 103 10.67 -0.62 -2.95
CA ARG A 103 9.76 -1.06 -1.88
C ARG A 103 8.29 -0.98 -2.28
N VAL A 104 7.90 0.06 -3.01
CA VAL A 104 6.51 0.23 -3.46
C VAL A 104 6.11 -0.87 -4.43
N ALA A 105 6.96 -1.17 -5.41
CA ALA A 105 6.74 -2.26 -6.34
C ALA A 105 6.71 -3.61 -5.63
N ALA A 106 7.61 -3.84 -4.67
CA ALA A 106 7.69 -5.08 -3.91
C ALA A 106 6.42 -5.32 -3.08
N LEU A 107 5.85 -4.28 -2.49
CA LEU A 107 4.58 -4.39 -1.76
C LEU A 107 3.45 -4.83 -2.69
N CYS A 108 3.36 -4.23 -3.86
CA CYS A 108 2.37 -4.61 -4.88
C CYS A 108 2.55 -6.08 -5.31
N ASP A 109 3.80 -6.50 -5.55
CA ASP A 109 4.10 -7.88 -5.90
C ASP A 109 3.71 -8.86 -4.79
N GLY A 110 3.91 -8.48 -3.53
CA GLY A 110 3.48 -9.28 -2.38
C GLY A 110 1.97 -9.44 -2.33
N ALA A 111 1.22 -8.38 -2.58
CA ALA A 111 -0.24 -8.44 -2.64
C ALA A 111 -0.72 -9.36 -3.77
N ARG A 112 -0.09 -9.29 -4.93
CA ARG A 112 -0.40 -10.20 -6.05
C ARG A 112 -0.08 -11.66 -5.70
N ALA A 113 1.04 -11.90 -5.04
CA ALA A 113 1.43 -13.23 -4.60
C ALA A 113 0.44 -13.82 -3.60
N ALA A 114 -0.22 -13.00 -2.79
CA ALA A 114 -1.28 -13.42 -1.88
C ALA A 114 -2.62 -13.68 -2.59
N GLY A 115 -2.71 -13.39 -3.88
CA GLY A 115 -3.87 -13.69 -4.70
C GLY A 115 -4.78 -12.50 -4.99
N LEU A 116 -4.36 -11.27 -4.71
CA LEU A 116 -5.11 -10.10 -5.10
C LEU A 116 -4.91 -9.76 -6.57
N GLU A 117 -5.98 -9.39 -7.23
CA GLU A 117 -5.95 -8.79 -8.55
C GLU A 117 -5.75 -7.28 -8.38
N VAL A 118 -4.61 -6.83 -8.84
CA VAL A 118 -4.20 -5.43 -8.66
C VAL A 118 -4.19 -4.71 -10.01
#